data_7ffa197bbeb4fd8a94723f0d31e8acf9
#
_entry.id   7ffa197bbeb4fd8a94723f0d31e8acf9
#
_cell.length_a   1.000
_cell.length_b   1.000
_cell.length_c   1.000
_cell.angle_alpha   90.00
_cell.angle_beta   90.00
_cell.angle_gamma   90.00
#
_symmetry.space_group_name_H-M   'P 1'
#
loop_
_entity.id
_entity.type
_entity.pdbx_description
1 polymer ?
#
loop_
_entity_poly.entity_id
_entity_poly.type
_entity_poly.pdbx_seq_one_letter_code
_entity_poly.pdbx_strand_id
1 'polypeptide(L)'
;MSDTGSPTTAPRTTIIRPDRSGENAPGFGVVEAAARAGLGVRLFTVLAWDDERAGLQRIHTSHPVEYPVGGEKFMPRDAPWPQQVLVQRRAYLGRTPAEVAAVFADWPTIEALGCGATLNVPVVADGRTLGSLNLLDVEGHYDEASVPGALRLADLAREPLRAWHAARAATTTTNPGGTR
;
A
#
# COMPACT_ATOMS: atom_id res chain seq x y z
N MET A 1 -33.65 -33.90 -4.57
CA MET A 1 -33.30 -32.56 -4.00
C MET A 1 -31.79 -32.44 -4.09
N SER A 2 -31.32 -31.84 -5.16
CA SER A 2 -29.87 -31.73 -5.47
C SER A 2 -29.44 -30.32 -5.12
N ASP A 3 -28.61 -30.20 -4.09
CA ASP A 3 -27.98 -28.96 -3.67
C ASP A 3 -26.76 -28.75 -4.56
N THR A 4 -26.85 -27.74 -5.44
CA THR A 4 -25.73 -27.28 -6.26
C THR A 4 -25.05 -26.11 -5.57
N GLY A 5 -24.10 -26.44 -4.69
CA GLY A 5 -23.21 -25.47 -4.09
C GLY A 5 -22.35 -24.76 -5.17
N SER A 6 -22.57 -23.48 -5.38
CA SER A 6 -21.73 -22.64 -6.24
C SER A 6 -20.33 -22.51 -5.64
N PRO A 7 -19.26 -22.65 -6.43
CA PRO A 7 -17.90 -22.43 -5.94
C PRO A 7 -17.67 -20.95 -5.68
N THR A 8 -17.33 -20.60 -4.45
CA THR A 8 -16.81 -19.29 -4.08
C THR A 8 -15.48 -19.07 -4.80
N THR A 9 -15.49 -18.22 -5.82
CA THR A 9 -14.28 -17.83 -6.55
C THR A 9 -13.44 -16.91 -5.67
N ALA A 10 -12.31 -17.41 -5.21
CA ALA A 10 -11.31 -16.60 -4.53
C ALA A 10 -10.84 -15.47 -5.46
N PRO A 11 -10.53 -14.25 -4.93
CA PRO A 11 -10.08 -13.13 -5.74
C PRO A 11 -8.78 -13.49 -6.47
N ARG A 12 -8.78 -13.35 -7.79
CA ARG A 12 -7.61 -13.62 -8.63
C ARG A 12 -6.54 -12.57 -8.33
N THR A 13 -5.49 -12.99 -7.64
CA THR A 13 -4.27 -12.19 -7.47
C THR A 13 -3.58 -12.08 -8.83
N THR A 14 -3.61 -10.89 -9.43
CA THR A 14 -2.85 -10.62 -10.65
C THR A 14 -1.39 -10.42 -10.32
N ILE A 15 -0.52 -11.22 -10.94
CA ILE A 15 0.93 -11.20 -10.75
C ILE A 15 1.52 -9.85 -11.18
N ILE A 16 2.27 -9.27 -10.28
CA ILE A 16 2.95 -7.98 -10.41
C ILE A 16 4.18 -8.11 -11.32
N ARG A 17 4.29 -7.28 -12.36
CA ARG A 17 5.55 -7.07 -13.07
C ARG A 17 6.34 -5.98 -12.35
N PRO A 18 7.61 -6.20 -11.97
CA PRO A 18 8.42 -5.14 -11.34
C PRO A 18 8.62 -3.98 -12.32
N ASP A 19 8.53 -2.75 -11.78
CA ASP A 19 8.97 -1.56 -12.49
C ASP A 19 10.49 -1.64 -12.71
N ARG A 20 10.96 -1.11 -13.84
CA ARG A 20 12.35 -1.29 -14.28
C ARG A 20 13.38 -0.53 -13.45
N SER A 21 12.97 0.34 -12.51
CA SER A 21 13.90 1.12 -11.70
C SER A 21 14.41 0.37 -10.47
N GLY A 22 13.60 -0.50 -9.84
CA GLY A 22 14.00 -1.23 -8.63
C GLY A 22 14.35 -0.34 -7.42
N GLU A 23 14.26 0.99 -7.56
CA GLU A 23 14.67 1.96 -6.57
C GLU A 23 13.48 2.59 -5.86
N ASN A 24 13.65 2.90 -4.58
CA ASN A 24 12.68 3.65 -3.79
C ASN A 24 12.47 5.04 -4.39
N ALA A 25 11.21 5.47 -4.52
CA ALA A 25 10.90 6.83 -4.91
C ALA A 25 11.47 7.84 -3.90
N PRO A 26 11.97 9.01 -4.34
CA PRO A 26 12.62 9.98 -3.47
C PRO A 26 11.64 10.59 -2.47
N GLY A 27 12.19 11.04 -1.31
CA GLY A 27 11.45 11.78 -0.29
C GLY A 27 10.80 10.92 0.79
N PHE A 28 10.66 9.60 0.62
CA PHE A 28 10.03 8.75 1.62
C PHE A 28 10.96 8.26 2.72
N GLY A 29 12.27 8.34 2.56
CA GLY A 29 13.23 7.97 3.61
C GLY A 29 13.05 8.77 4.90
N VAL A 30 12.66 10.06 4.81
CA VAL A 30 12.36 10.90 5.97
C VAL A 30 11.09 10.41 6.68
N VAL A 31 10.07 10.02 5.92
CA VAL A 31 8.80 9.48 6.47
C VAL A 31 9.05 8.15 7.16
N GLU A 32 9.85 7.27 6.55
CA GLU A 32 10.26 5.98 7.15
C GLU A 32 11.04 6.20 8.45
N ALA A 33 12.02 7.11 8.46
CA ALA A 33 12.79 7.42 9.66
C ALA A 33 11.90 7.95 10.80
N ALA A 34 10.93 8.83 10.48
CA ALA A 34 9.96 9.32 11.44
C ALA A 34 9.01 8.20 11.95
N ALA A 35 8.60 7.28 11.08
CA ALA A 35 7.81 6.12 11.46
C ALA A 35 8.56 5.21 12.45
N ARG A 36 9.82 4.92 12.16
CA ARG A 36 10.69 4.10 13.04
C ARG A 36 10.87 4.76 14.41
N ALA A 37 11.12 6.07 14.44
CA ALA A 37 11.36 6.78 15.69
C ALA A 37 10.09 6.97 16.53
N GLY A 38 8.93 7.18 15.91
CA GLY A 38 7.70 7.56 16.60
C GLY A 38 6.75 6.41 16.93
N LEU A 39 6.69 5.39 16.09
CA LEU A 39 5.73 4.29 16.23
C LEU A 39 6.40 2.92 16.32
N GLY A 40 7.64 2.83 15.90
CA GLY A 40 8.25 1.53 15.57
C GLY A 40 7.68 0.96 14.27
N VAL A 41 8.52 0.37 13.45
CA VAL A 41 8.07 -0.30 12.22
C VAL A 41 9.14 -1.28 11.77
N ARG A 42 8.73 -2.50 11.52
CA ARG A 42 9.59 -3.55 10.98
C ARG A 42 9.61 -3.50 9.45
N LEU A 43 8.44 -3.49 8.82
CA LEU A 43 8.28 -3.31 7.38
C LEU A 43 7.47 -2.04 7.11
N PHE A 44 8.09 -1.07 6.44
CA PHE A 44 7.44 0.17 6.00
C PHE A 44 7.32 0.18 4.49
N THR A 45 6.11 0.46 3.97
CA THR A 45 5.90 0.63 2.53
C THR A 45 5.00 1.80 2.22
N VAL A 46 5.18 2.36 1.03
CA VAL A 46 4.28 3.38 0.46
C VAL A 46 3.69 2.84 -0.84
N LEU A 47 2.37 2.87 -0.92
CA LEU A 47 1.63 2.55 -2.13
C LEU A 47 1.08 3.84 -2.74
N ALA A 48 1.34 4.08 -4.02
CA ALA A 48 0.66 5.12 -4.80
C ALA A 48 -0.65 4.54 -5.36
N TRP A 49 -1.71 5.35 -5.35
CA TRP A 49 -3.04 4.98 -5.81
C TRP A 49 -3.41 5.70 -7.11
N ASP A 50 -3.75 4.94 -8.12
CA ASP A 50 -4.36 5.41 -9.36
C ASP A 50 -5.86 5.14 -9.31
N ASP A 51 -6.64 6.18 -9.00
CA ASP A 51 -8.09 6.06 -8.83
C ASP A 51 -8.81 5.71 -10.14
N GLU A 52 -8.33 6.19 -11.29
CA GLU A 52 -8.97 5.92 -12.60
C GLU A 52 -8.84 4.45 -12.97
N ARG A 53 -7.69 3.85 -12.71
CA ARG A 53 -7.38 2.45 -13.05
C ARG A 53 -7.65 1.46 -11.93
N ALA A 54 -8.04 1.93 -10.74
CA ALA A 54 -8.10 1.12 -9.51
C ALA A 54 -6.80 0.34 -9.26
N GLY A 55 -5.67 1.01 -9.49
CA GLY A 55 -4.32 0.45 -9.44
C GLY A 55 -3.52 0.95 -8.25
N LEU A 56 -2.81 0.04 -7.59
CA LEU A 56 -1.84 0.33 -6.54
C LEU A 56 -0.44 -0.04 -7.00
N GLN A 57 0.52 0.86 -6.79
CA GLN A 57 1.93 0.58 -7.06
C GLN A 57 2.75 0.81 -5.81
N ARG A 58 3.60 -0.18 -5.43
CA ARG A 58 4.57 0.02 -4.35
C ARG A 58 5.72 0.88 -4.85
N ILE A 59 5.89 2.05 -4.25
CA ILE A 59 6.87 3.06 -4.66
C ILE A 59 7.98 3.27 -3.63
N HIS A 60 7.80 2.75 -2.42
CA HIS A 60 8.82 2.75 -1.38
C HIS A 60 8.68 1.51 -0.49
N THR A 61 9.81 0.99 -0.04
CA THR A 61 9.91 -0.13 0.89
C THR A 61 11.17 -0.02 1.74
N SER A 62 11.06 -0.44 2.99
CA SER A 62 12.22 -0.60 3.89
C SER A 62 12.98 -1.91 3.69
N HIS A 63 12.46 -2.84 2.87
CA HIS A 63 13.04 -4.14 2.57
C HIS A 63 13.11 -4.37 1.04
N PRO A 64 14.04 -3.71 0.34
CA PRO A 64 14.06 -3.71 -1.13
C PRO A 64 14.42 -5.08 -1.74
N VAL A 65 15.02 -5.98 -0.98
CA VAL A 65 15.38 -7.33 -1.44
C VAL A 65 14.18 -8.27 -1.30
N GLU A 66 13.62 -8.38 -0.08
CA GLU A 66 12.55 -9.32 0.25
C GLU A 66 11.18 -8.83 -0.19
N TYR A 67 10.97 -7.51 -0.20
CA TYR A 67 9.69 -6.88 -0.48
C TYR A 67 9.88 -5.65 -1.42
N PRO A 68 10.31 -5.87 -2.67
CA PRO A 68 10.78 -4.82 -3.57
C PRO A 68 9.69 -3.85 -3.98
N VAL A 69 10.12 -2.66 -4.45
CA VAL A 69 9.25 -1.68 -5.12
C VAL A 69 8.83 -2.18 -6.50
N GLY A 70 7.85 -1.51 -7.09
CA GLY A 70 7.31 -1.84 -8.41
C GLY A 70 6.13 -2.80 -8.34
N GLY A 71 5.65 -3.15 -9.52
CA GLY A 71 4.44 -3.93 -9.68
C GLY A 71 3.17 -3.12 -9.44
N GLU A 72 2.21 -3.29 -10.34
CA GLU A 72 0.85 -2.76 -10.15
C GLU A 72 -0.05 -3.87 -9.65
N LYS A 73 -0.80 -3.59 -8.58
CA LYS A 73 -1.91 -4.41 -8.10
C LYS A 73 -3.21 -3.73 -8.50
N PHE A 74 -4.02 -4.41 -9.27
CA PHE A 74 -5.39 -3.95 -9.53
C PHE A 74 -6.30 -4.57 -8.47
N MET A 75 -6.98 -3.74 -7.70
CA MET A 75 -7.89 -4.19 -6.66
C MET A 75 -9.28 -3.63 -6.91
N PRO A 76 -10.34 -4.45 -6.85
CA PRO A 76 -11.70 -3.93 -6.90
C PRO A 76 -11.89 -2.87 -5.81
N ARG A 77 -12.45 -1.70 -6.19
CA ARG A 77 -12.67 -0.60 -5.23
C ARG A 77 -13.62 -0.95 -4.11
N ASP A 78 -14.51 -1.91 -4.34
CA ASP A 78 -15.48 -2.43 -3.37
C ASP A 78 -14.90 -3.54 -2.48
N ALA A 79 -13.68 -3.99 -2.72
CA ALA A 79 -13.00 -4.88 -1.79
C ALA A 79 -12.80 -4.18 -0.43
N PRO A 80 -12.88 -4.91 0.71
CA PRO A 80 -12.94 -4.29 2.04
C PRO A 80 -11.81 -3.31 2.34
N TRP A 81 -10.57 -3.66 2.03
CA TRP A 81 -9.42 -2.80 2.33
C TRP A 81 -9.36 -1.54 1.45
N PRO A 82 -9.46 -1.60 0.09
CA PRO A 82 -9.53 -0.39 -0.73
C PRO A 82 -10.71 0.50 -0.36
N GLN A 83 -11.87 -0.10 -0.09
CA GLN A 83 -13.05 0.64 0.33
C GLN A 83 -12.79 1.40 1.62
N GLN A 84 -12.20 0.79 2.63
CA GLN A 84 -11.93 1.45 3.90
C GLN A 84 -10.83 2.49 3.78
N VAL A 85 -9.65 2.12 3.22
CA VAL A 85 -8.45 2.97 3.28
C VAL A 85 -8.46 4.02 2.18
N LEU A 86 -8.81 3.65 0.95
CA LEU A 86 -8.65 4.54 -0.20
C LEU A 86 -9.90 5.36 -0.49
N VAL A 87 -11.09 4.75 -0.39
CA VAL A 87 -12.37 5.42 -0.69
C VAL A 87 -12.91 6.16 0.52
N GLN A 88 -13.08 5.47 1.66
CA GLN A 88 -13.58 6.07 2.90
C GLN A 88 -12.51 6.86 3.66
N ARG A 89 -11.24 6.72 3.28
CA ARG A 89 -10.10 7.44 3.89
C ARG A 89 -9.98 7.20 5.39
N ARG A 90 -10.19 5.96 5.80
CA ARG A 90 -10.10 5.52 7.19
C ARG A 90 -8.93 4.59 7.38
N ALA A 91 -8.23 4.73 8.50
CA ALA A 91 -7.16 3.80 8.85
C ALA A 91 -7.69 2.35 8.92
N TYR A 92 -6.86 1.41 8.46
CA TYR A 92 -7.06 -0.02 8.69
C TYR A 92 -6.05 -0.47 9.74
N LEU A 93 -6.53 -1.16 10.77
CA LEU A 93 -5.74 -1.72 11.84
C LEU A 93 -6.00 -3.22 11.92
N GLY A 94 -4.99 -4.02 11.54
CA GLY A 94 -4.97 -5.47 11.73
C GLY A 94 -3.97 -5.80 12.84
N ARG A 95 -4.44 -6.45 13.91
CA ARG A 95 -3.66 -6.70 15.13
C ARG A 95 -3.07 -8.08 15.20
N THR A 96 -3.62 -8.99 14.40
CA THR A 96 -3.27 -10.41 14.41
C THR A 96 -2.82 -10.89 13.04
N PRO A 97 -2.03 -11.96 12.96
CA PRO A 97 -1.66 -12.62 11.71
C PRO A 97 -2.86 -12.94 10.81
N ALA A 98 -3.97 -13.40 11.39
CA ALA A 98 -5.18 -13.73 10.65
C ALA A 98 -5.81 -12.49 9.97
N GLU A 99 -5.86 -11.34 10.67
CA GLU A 99 -6.37 -10.08 10.10
C GLU A 99 -5.45 -9.53 9.02
N VAL A 100 -4.13 -9.68 9.16
CA VAL A 100 -3.17 -9.30 8.11
C VAL A 100 -3.31 -10.20 6.89
N ALA A 101 -3.38 -11.51 7.08
CA ALA A 101 -3.55 -12.49 6.00
C ALA A 101 -4.86 -12.32 5.23
N ALA A 102 -5.92 -11.85 5.89
CA ALA A 102 -7.21 -11.57 5.25
C ALA A 102 -7.14 -10.44 4.22
N VAL A 103 -6.16 -9.53 4.35
CA VAL A 103 -6.02 -8.33 3.50
C VAL A 103 -4.89 -8.48 2.49
N PHE A 104 -3.77 -9.08 2.90
CA PHE A 104 -2.56 -9.14 2.08
C PHE A 104 -2.36 -10.54 1.48
N ALA A 105 -2.47 -10.63 0.16
CA ALA A 105 -2.25 -11.89 -0.57
C ALA A 105 -0.78 -12.37 -0.50
N ASP A 106 0.15 -11.45 -0.21
CA ASP A 106 1.58 -11.70 -0.01
C ASP A 106 1.95 -11.96 1.47
N TRP A 107 0.95 -12.38 2.27
CA TRP A 107 1.10 -12.74 3.66
C TRP A 107 2.33 -13.63 3.98
N PRO A 108 2.64 -14.69 3.21
CA PRO A 108 3.81 -15.52 3.52
C PRO A 108 5.13 -14.75 3.55
N THR A 109 5.29 -13.74 2.69
CA THR A 109 6.47 -12.87 2.71
C THR A 109 6.45 -11.94 3.92
N ILE A 110 5.29 -11.38 4.26
CA ILE A 110 5.10 -10.51 5.43
C ILE A 110 5.40 -11.27 6.72
N GLU A 111 4.91 -12.51 6.84
CA GLU A 111 5.16 -13.40 7.96
C GLU A 111 6.64 -13.75 8.09
N ALA A 112 7.31 -14.07 6.98
CA ALA A 112 8.74 -14.37 6.94
C ALA A 112 9.61 -13.19 7.42
N LEU A 113 9.13 -11.94 7.25
CA LEU A 113 9.74 -10.74 7.80
C LEU A 113 9.43 -10.54 9.29
N GLY A 114 8.69 -11.44 9.92
CA GLY A 114 8.31 -11.41 11.33
C GLY A 114 7.23 -10.39 11.67
N CYS A 115 6.41 -10.02 10.70
CA CYS A 115 5.28 -9.13 10.90
C CYS A 115 4.00 -9.93 11.18
N GLY A 116 3.19 -9.45 12.12
CA GLY A 116 1.91 -10.06 12.52
C GLY A 116 0.82 -9.03 12.79
N ALA A 117 1.14 -7.73 12.69
CA ALA A 117 0.20 -6.63 12.77
C ALA A 117 0.45 -5.61 11.66
N THR A 118 -0.58 -4.86 11.29
CA THR A 118 -0.49 -3.80 10.29
C THR A 118 -1.31 -2.57 10.69
N LEU A 119 -0.79 -1.40 10.38
CA LEU A 119 -1.51 -0.13 10.42
C LEU A 119 -1.36 0.55 9.06
N ASN A 120 -2.46 0.68 8.33
CA ASN A 120 -2.49 1.33 7.04
C ASN A 120 -3.27 2.64 7.14
N VAL A 121 -2.69 3.72 6.66
CA VAL A 121 -3.33 5.04 6.66
C VAL A 121 -3.33 5.65 5.27
N PRO A 122 -4.43 6.31 4.87
CA PRO A 122 -4.50 6.99 3.58
C PRO A 122 -3.64 8.25 3.59
N VAL A 123 -3.00 8.53 2.46
CA VAL A 123 -2.39 9.83 2.18
C VAL A 123 -3.35 10.62 1.30
N VAL A 124 -3.90 11.70 1.86
CA VAL A 124 -4.95 12.50 1.20
C VAL A 124 -4.44 13.92 0.99
N ALA A 125 -4.59 14.44 -0.23
CA ALA A 125 -4.32 15.82 -0.58
C ALA A 125 -5.37 16.33 -1.57
N ASP A 126 -5.74 17.59 -1.45
CA ASP A 126 -6.71 18.28 -2.33
C ASP A 126 -8.02 17.50 -2.53
N GLY A 127 -8.52 16.90 -1.44
CA GLY A 127 -9.73 16.09 -1.48
C GLY A 127 -9.58 14.74 -2.23
N ARG A 128 -8.37 14.31 -2.58
CA ARG A 128 -8.11 13.04 -3.29
C ARG A 128 -7.19 12.15 -2.48
N THR A 129 -7.40 10.85 -2.56
CA THR A 129 -6.46 9.86 -2.03
C THR A 129 -5.32 9.69 -3.03
N LEU A 130 -4.09 9.96 -2.60
CA LEU A 130 -2.89 9.79 -3.41
C LEU A 130 -2.27 8.39 -3.25
N GLY A 131 -2.51 7.76 -2.11
CA GLY A 131 -1.94 6.47 -1.78
C GLY A 131 -2.12 6.11 -0.33
N SER A 132 -1.30 5.20 0.17
CA SER A 132 -1.30 4.79 1.58
C SER A 132 0.11 4.58 2.12
N LEU A 133 0.28 4.84 3.42
CA LEU A 133 1.39 4.33 4.20
C LEU A 133 0.97 3.02 4.86
N ASN A 134 1.86 2.04 4.83
CA ASN A 134 1.63 0.75 5.46
C ASN A 134 2.78 0.48 6.42
N LEU A 135 2.43 0.40 7.69
CA LEU A 135 3.34 0.10 8.80
C LEU A 135 3.02 -1.32 9.28
N LEU A 136 4.01 -2.19 9.30
CA LEU A 136 3.85 -3.55 9.76
C LEU A 136 4.92 -3.86 10.83
N ASP A 137 4.50 -4.58 11.88
CA ASP A 137 5.38 -5.03 12.97
C ASP A 137 4.84 -6.34 13.56
N VAL A 138 5.40 -6.78 14.68
CA VAL A 138 4.95 -7.99 15.37
C VAL A 138 3.47 -7.90 15.76
N GLU A 139 2.86 -9.05 16.00
CA GLU A 139 1.49 -9.15 16.46
C GLU A 139 1.23 -8.24 17.68
N GLY A 140 0.10 -7.53 17.67
CA GLY A 140 -0.31 -6.64 18.75
C GLY A 140 0.49 -5.36 18.92
N HIS A 141 1.43 -5.04 18.00
CA HIS A 141 2.27 -3.84 18.11
C HIS A 141 1.47 -2.54 17.96
N TYR A 142 0.46 -2.53 17.09
CA TYR A 142 -0.37 -1.35 16.84
C TYR A 142 -1.74 -1.47 17.49
N ASP A 143 -2.23 -0.34 17.97
CA ASP A 143 -3.57 -0.15 18.55
C ASP A 143 -4.20 1.17 18.05
N GLU A 144 -5.36 1.53 18.57
CA GLU A 144 -6.04 2.77 18.24
C GLU A 144 -5.23 4.01 18.61
N ALA A 145 -4.40 3.96 19.64
CA ALA A 145 -3.53 5.07 20.03
C ALA A 145 -2.40 5.32 19.02
N SER A 146 -2.06 4.33 18.20
CA SER A 146 -1.07 4.44 17.12
C SER A 146 -1.59 5.22 15.92
N VAL A 147 -2.91 5.23 15.69
CA VAL A 147 -3.54 5.82 14.49
C VAL A 147 -3.24 7.31 14.31
N PRO A 148 -3.37 8.17 15.34
CA PRO A 148 -3.05 9.61 15.18
C PRO A 148 -1.59 9.84 14.78
N GLY A 149 -0.66 9.02 15.29
CA GLY A 149 0.75 9.07 14.90
C GLY A 149 0.95 8.75 13.42
N ALA A 150 0.33 7.68 12.94
CA ALA A 150 0.41 7.27 11.54
C ALA A 150 -0.23 8.30 10.59
N LEU A 151 -1.32 8.95 10.98
CA LEU A 151 -1.92 10.03 10.19
C LEU A 151 -1.00 11.25 10.07
N ARG A 152 -0.24 11.60 11.13
CA ARG A 152 0.79 12.65 11.02
C ARG A 152 1.92 12.27 10.05
N LEU A 153 2.29 11.00 9.99
CA LEU A 153 3.24 10.51 8.97
C LEU A 153 2.65 10.62 7.56
N ALA A 154 1.35 10.34 7.39
CA ALA A 154 0.68 10.53 6.11
C ALA A 154 0.71 12.00 5.65
N ASP A 155 0.63 12.97 6.57
CA ASP A 155 0.79 14.39 6.24
C ASP A 155 2.19 14.69 5.68
N LEU A 156 3.25 14.10 6.23
CA LEU A 156 4.62 14.24 5.71
C LEU A 156 4.80 13.60 4.33
N ALA A 157 4.03 12.57 4.01
CA ALA A 157 4.10 11.85 2.75
C ALA A 157 3.36 12.55 1.59
N ARG A 158 2.58 13.62 1.85
CA ARG A 158 1.77 14.30 0.82
C ARG A 158 2.61 14.84 -0.33
N GLU A 159 3.64 15.62 -0.03
CA GLU A 159 4.47 16.24 -1.06
C GLU A 159 5.30 15.23 -1.87
N PRO A 160 5.98 14.23 -1.26
CA PRO A 160 6.62 13.17 -2.02
C PRO A 160 5.66 12.42 -2.94
N LEU A 161 4.43 12.11 -2.49
CA LEU A 161 3.42 11.43 -3.32
C LEU A 161 2.92 12.31 -4.47
N ARG A 162 2.68 13.60 -4.23
CA ARG A 162 2.34 14.55 -5.30
C ARG A 162 3.42 14.62 -6.37
N ALA A 163 4.69 14.74 -5.95
CA ALA A 163 5.81 14.79 -6.86
C ALA A 163 5.92 13.51 -7.70
N TRP A 164 5.70 12.34 -7.09
CA TRP A 164 5.70 11.06 -7.79
C TRP A 164 4.59 10.99 -8.85
N HIS A 165 3.35 11.37 -8.50
CA HIS A 165 2.23 11.40 -9.45
C HIS A 165 2.47 12.38 -10.61
N ALA A 166 3.02 13.56 -10.32
CA ALA A 166 3.34 14.55 -11.35
C ALA A 166 4.41 14.05 -12.33
N ALA A 167 5.47 13.40 -11.82
CA ALA A 167 6.52 12.81 -12.66
C ALA A 167 5.98 11.69 -13.55
N ARG A 168 5.10 10.82 -13.02
CA ARG A 168 4.46 9.75 -13.78
C ARG A 168 3.56 10.30 -14.89
N ALA A 169 2.76 11.32 -14.62
CA ALA A 169 1.91 11.97 -15.61
C ALA A 169 2.73 12.57 -16.76
N ALA A 170 3.85 13.25 -16.45
CA ALA A 170 4.76 13.81 -17.45
C ALA A 170 5.34 12.74 -18.38
N THR A 171 5.72 11.58 -17.83
CA THR A 171 6.27 10.45 -18.61
C THR A 171 5.24 9.85 -19.56
N THR A 172 3.97 9.77 -19.14
CA THR A 172 2.89 9.22 -19.96
C THR A 172 2.55 10.14 -21.14
N THR A 173 2.68 11.45 -20.98
CA THR A 173 2.41 12.45 -22.03
C THR A 173 3.52 12.50 -23.10
N THR A 174 4.74 12.07 -22.78
CA THR A 174 5.90 12.16 -23.70
C THR A 174 5.99 10.98 -24.68
N ASN A 175 5.14 9.95 -24.59
CA ASN A 175 5.09 8.83 -25.52
C ASN A 175 3.74 8.73 -26.28
N PRO A 176 3.37 9.70 -27.14
CA PRO A 176 2.25 9.56 -28.06
C PRO A 176 2.75 8.93 -29.35
N GLY A 177 2.65 7.61 -29.47
CA GLY A 177 2.71 7.01 -30.82
C GLY A 177 4.02 6.37 -31.23
N GLY A 178 4.13 5.10 -30.95
CA GLY A 178 4.89 4.15 -31.74
C GLY A 178 3.92 3.38 -32.64
N THR A 179 3.39 4.08 -33.65
CA THR A 179 2.71 3.39 -34.77
C THR A 179 3.72 3.25 -35.90
N ARG A 180 4.13 2.03 -36.21
CA ARG A 180 4.16 1.45 -37.59
C ARG A 180 4.63 0.00 -37.48
#